data_d7a73a8421c79a5bd57a1036920065e0
#
_entry.id   d7a73a8421c79a5bd57a1036920065e0
#
_cell.length_a   1.000
_cell.length_b   1.000
_cell.length_c   1.000
_cell.angle_alpha   90.00
_cell.angle_beta   90.00
_cell.angle_gamma   90.00
#
_symmetry.space_group_name_H-M   'P 1'
#
loop_
_entity.id
_entity.type
_entity.pdbx_description
1 polymer ?
#
loop_
_entity_poly.entity_id
_entity_poly.type
_entity_poly.pdbx_seq_one_letter_code
_entity_poly.pdbx_strand_id
1 'polypeptide(L)'
;GLAIIAGILLDRLPEGIRVGANEYVLTPVTDAFMGLVSAVSVPLIFLSILGSICSMGNIETLGKIGSKTIKVILLYMTVISVFMTALGSLFFHVQWGGGGTSGFSQVLNLIYNIIPSNLFEPFVTGNTLQLIFISIIVGLAMLVLSSRVSSVFKLVEQFGAIAQTIMSGLSSMLPILIFVL
;
A
#
# COMPACT_ATOMS: atom_id res chain seq x y z
N GLY A 1 -0.69 -2.24 28.08
CA GLY A 1 -0.26 -2.59 29.44
C GLY A 1 0.62 -3.85 29.51
N LEU A 2 0.12 -5.01 29.08
CA LEU A 2 0.84 -6.29 29.21
C LEU A 2 2.09 -6.37 28.32
N ALA A 3 2.09 -5.80 27.12
CA ALA A 3 3.25 -5.76 26.22
C ALA A 3 4.45 -5.00 26.82
N ILE A 4 4.17 -3.90 27.50
CA ILE A 4 5.20 -3.10 28.20
C ILE A 4 5.81 -3.90 29.36
N ILE A 5 4.97 -4.65 30.09
CA ILE A 5 5.43 -5.50 31.20
C ILE A 5 6.28 -6.65 30.67
N ALA A 6 5.86 -7.29 29.58
CA ALA A 6 6.63 -8.37 28.94
C ALA A 6 7.96 -7.84 28.38
N GLY A 7 7.97 -6.66 27.75
CA GLY A 7 9.21 -6.00 27.27
C GLY A 7 10.18 -5.70 28.40
N ILE A 8 9.70 -5.18 29.53
CA ILE A 8 10.54 -4.92 30.72
C ILE A 8 11.07 -6.21 31.35
N LEU A 9 10.27 -7.29 31.33
CA LEU A 9 10.70 -8.60 31.81
C LEU A 9 11.77 -9.23 30.89
N LEU A 10 11.59 -9.11 29.58
CA LEU A 10 12.59 -9.55 28.58
C LEU A 10 13.90 -8.76 28.68
N ASP A 11 13.84 -7.48 28.98
CA ASP A 11 15.03 -6.62 29.14
C ASP A 11 15.86 -6.98 30.40
N ARG A 12 15.25 -7.65 31.38
CA ARG A 12 15.93 -8.18 32.57
C ARG A 12 16.57 -9.55 32.42
N LEU A 13 16.35 -10.22 31.30
CA LEU A 13 17.00 -11.52 31.02
C LEU A 13 18.47 -11.34 30.66
N PRO A 14 19.34 -12.32 30.97
CA PRO A 14 20.73 -12.31 30.52
C PRO A 14 20.83 -12.12 28.99
N GLU A 15 21.79 -11.31 28.54
CA GLU A 15 21.93 -10.95 27.12
C GLU A 15 21.93 -12.16 26.18
N GLY A 16 22.55 -13.27 26.57
CA GLY A 16 22.58 -14.48 25.73
C GLY A 16 21.21 -15.11 25.49
N ILE A 17 20.30 -15.06 26.49
CA ILE A 17 18.93 -15.58 26.34
C ILE A 17 18.08 -14.62 25.52
N ARG A 18 18.25 -13.31 25.72
CA ARG A 18 17.54 -12.28 24.99
C ARG A 18 17.88 -12.28 23.51
N VAL A 19 19.19 -12.31 23.19
CA VAL A 19 19.69 -12.37 21.82
C VAL A 19 19.22 -13.68 21.15
N GLY A 20 19.33 -14.82 21.83
CA GLY A 20 18.87 -16.09 21.29
C GLY A 20 17.37 -16.13 21.05
N ALA A 21 16.53 -15.64 21.97
CA ALA A 21 15.09 -15.58 21.79
C ALA A 21 14.71 -14.67 20.62
N ASN A 22 15.36 -13.53 20.48
CA ASN A 22 15.08 -12.58 19.42
C ASN A 22 15.50 -13.14 18.03
N GLU A 23 16.70 -13.66 17.93
CA GLU A 23 17.29 -14.11 16.66
C GLU A 23 16.67 -15.45 16.17
N TYR A 24 16.42 -16.41 17.08
CA TYR A 24 15.96 -17.74 16.69
C TYR A 24 14.44 -17.92 16.70
N VAL A 25 13.69 -17.07 17.37
CA VAL A 25 12.23 -17.20 17.50
C VAL A 25 11.47 -15.97 17.02
N LEU A 26 11.75 -14.80 17.57
CA LEU A 26 10.95 -13.61 17.29
C LEU A 26 11.14 -13.11 15.86
N THR A 27 12.36 -12.98 15.40
CA THR A 27 12.67 -12.52 14.03
C THR A 27 12.09 -13.45 12.97
N PRO A 28 12.33 -14.79 12.99
CA PRO A 28 11.75 -15.68 11.99
C PRO A 28 10.21 -15.71 11.99
N VAL A 29 9.58 -15.62 13.16
CA VAL A 29 8.12 -15.58 13.27
C VAL A 29 7.57 -14.28 12.66
N THR A 30 8.21 -13.15 12.96
CA THR A 30 7.83 -11.85 12.41
C THR A 30 8.02 -11.81 10.89
N ASP A 31 9.15 -12.30 10.40
CA ASP A 31 9.45 -12.33 8.97
C ASP A 31 8.47 -13.23 8.21
N ALA A 32 8.15 -14.39 8.76
CA ALA A 32 7.15 -15.30 8.19
C ALA A 32 5.77 -14.64 8.15
N PHE A 33 5.36 -13.95 9.22
CA PHE A 33 4.09 -13.23 9.27
C PHE A 33 4.05 -12.07 8.26
N MET A 34 5.09 -11.25 8.21
CA MET A 34 5.20 -10.15 7.25
C MET A 34 5.22 -10.65 5.82
N GLY A 35 5.85 -11.80 5.58
CA GLY A 35 5.81 -12.50 4.30
C GLY A 35 4.40 -12.92 3.90
N LEU A 36 3.62 -13.48 4.83
CA LEU A 36 2.21 -13.84 4.61
C LEU A 36 1.33 -12.61 4.33
N VAL A 37 1.50 -11.54 5.12
CA VAL A 37 0.79 -10.27 4.90
C VAL A 37 1.10 -9.72 3.50
N SER A 38 2.37 -9.69 3.11
CA SER A 38 2.78 -9.23 1.79
C SER A 38 2.21 -10.10 0.67
N ALA A 39 2.24 -11.42 0.82
CA ALA A 39 1.73 -12.37 -0.16
C ALA A 39 0.21 -12.19 -0.43
N VAL A 40 -0.55 -11.82 0.59
CA VAL A 40 -2.00 -11.59 0.48
C VAL A 40 -2.30 -10.15 0.04
N SER A 41 -1.51 -9.17 0.49
CA SER A 41 -1.73 -7.74 0.19
C SER A 41 -1.67 -7.45 -1.31
N VAL A 42 -0.70 -8.03 -2.01
CA VAL A 42 -0.48 -7.79 -3.45
C VAL A 42 -1.71 -8.18 -4.29
N PRO A 43 -2.22 -9.44 -4.23
CA PRO A 43 -3.45 -9.80 -4.92
C PRO A 43 -4.66 -8.99 -4.44
N LEU A 44 -4.76 -8.70 -3.14
CA LEU A 44 -5.86 -7.95 -2.56
C LEU A 44 -5.94 -6.53 -3.13
N ILE A 45 -4.82 -5.82 -3.23
CA ILE A 45 -4.77 -4.47 -3.83
C ILE A 45 -5.26 -4.52 -5.27
N PHE A 46 -4.74 -5.46 -6.07
CA PHE A 46 -5.13 -5.62 -7.46
C PHE A 46 -6.63 -5.88 -7.61
N LEU A 47 -7.15 -6.89 -6.92
CA LEU A 47 -8.56 -7.28 -6.99
C LEU A 47 -9.51 -6.19 -6.47
N SER A 48 -9.12 -5.47 -5.42
CA SER A 48 -9.91 -4.38 -4.83
C SER A 48 -10.05 -3.20 -5.79
N ILE A 49 -8.97 -2.78 -6.43
CA ILE A 49 -8.99 -1.68 -7.40
C ILE A 49 -9.80 -2.11 -8.63
N LEU A 50 -9.57 -3.31 -9.14
CA LEU A 50 -10.26 -3.86 -10.29
C LEU A 50 -11.77 -3.94 -10.04
N GLY A 51 -12.17 -4.51 -8.89
CA GLY A 51 -13.57 -4.59 -8.47
C GLY A 51 -14.21 -3.22 -8.31
N SER A 52 -13.49 -2.26 -7.73
CA SER A 52 -13.99 -0.88 -7.57
C SER A 52 -14.24 -0.20 -8.91
N ILE A 53 -13.35 -0.34 -9.87
CA ILE A 53 -13.52 0.23 -11.21
C ILE A 53 -14.73 -0.41 -11.90
N CYS A 54 -14.82 -1.73 -11.88
CA CYS A 54 -15.91 -2.46 -12.51
C CYS A 54 -17.27 -2.15 -11.87
N SER A 55 -17.33 -1.91 -10.57
CA SER A 55 -18.58 -1.56 -9.86
C SER A 55 -19.14 -0.17 -10.23
N MET A 56 -18.33 0.70 -10.84
CA MET A 56 -18.79 2.03 -11.29
C MET A 56 -19.71 1.98 -12.51
N GLY A 57 -19.79 0.85 -13.19
CA GLY A 57 -20.74 0.57 -14.25
C GLY A 57 -20.46 1.21 -15.61
N ASN A 58 -19.85 2.39 -15.67
CA ASN A 58 -19.50 3.06 -16.92
C ASN A 58 -18.30 3.99 -16.80
N ILE A 59 -17.63 4.25 -17.92
CA ILE A 59 -16.43 5.08 -18.03
C ILE A 59 -16.71 6.56 -17.68
N GLU A 60 -17.90 7.06 -17.99
CA GLU A 60 -18.28 8.44 -17.73
C GLU A 60 -18.31 8.72 -16.21
N THR A 61 -18.90 7.82 -15.44
CA THR A 61 -18.92 7.88 -13.98
C THR A 61 -17.52 7.82 -13.40
N LEU A 62 -16.68 6.91 -13.89
CA LEU A 62 -15.28 6.80 -13.49
C LEU A 62 -14.51 8.11 -13.79
N GLY A 63 -14.70 8.68 -14.97
CA GLY A 63 -14.08 9.95 -15.36
C GLY A 63 -14.50 11.13 -14.48
N LYS A 64 -15.79 11.25 -14.17
CA LYS A 64 -16.32 12.30 -13.28
C LYS A 64 -15.79 12.17 -11.86
N ILE A 65 -15.85 10.97 -11.29
CA ILE A 65 -15.35 10.72 -9.93
C ILE A 65 -13.84 10.89 -9.89
N GLY A 66 -13.10 10.28 -10.83
CA GLY A 66 -11.65 10.35 -10.90
C GLY A 66 -11.13 11.78 -11.03
N SER A 67 -11.68 12.57 -11.95
CA SER A 67 -11.27 13.96 -12.15
C SER A 67 -11.57 14.84 -10.91
N LYS A 68 -12.72 14.64 -10.27
CA LYS A 68 -13.07 15.35 -9.04
C LYS A 68 -12.11 14.98 -7.90
N THR A 69 -11.82 13.69 -7.73
CA THR A 69 -10.92 13.18 -6.70
C THR A 69 -9.51 13.72 -6.89
N ILE A 70 -8.96 13.69 -8.12
CA ILE A 70 -7.63 14.21 -8.44
C ILE A 70 -7.56 15.71 -8.12
N LYS A 71 -8.57 16.51 -8.53
CA LYS A 71 -8.61 17.95 -8.23
C LYS A 71 -8.60 18.22 -6.73
N VAL A 72 -9.39 17.47 -5.97
CA VAL A 72 -9.47 17.62 -4.51
C VAL A 72 -8.14 17.24 -3.86
N ILE A 73 -7.53 16.11 -4.26
CA ILE A 73 -6.22 15.68 -3.74
C ILE A 73 -5.15 16.73 -4.05
N LEU A 74 -5.07 17.24 -5.28
CA LEU A 74 -4.10 18.27 -5.66
C LEU A 74 -4.30 19.55 -4.85
N LEU A 75 -5.56 19.96 -4.62
CA LEU A 75 -5.86 21.11 -3.78
C LEU A 75 -5.36 20.88 -2.34
N TYR A 76 -5.69 19.75 -1.73
CA TYR A 76 -5.22 19.41 -0.38
C TYR A 76 -3.70 19.36 -0.28
N MET A 77 -3.05 18.70 -1.21
CA MET A 77 -1.58 18.61 -1.26
C MET A 77 -0.94 20.00 -1.35
N THR A 78 -1.49 20.89 -2.20
CA THR A 78 -1.00 22.25 -2.33
C THR A 78 -1.18 23.05 -1.04
N VAL A 79 -2.37 22.98 -0.43
CA VAL A 79 -2.66 23.70 0.83
C VAL A 79 -1.75 23.21 1.95
N ILE A 80 -1.62 21.88 2.12
CA ILE A 80 -0.74 21.31 3.16
C ILE A 80 0.72 21.67 2.91
N SER A 81 1.18 21.62 1.65
CA SER A 81 2.56 21.97 1.29
C SER A 81 2.88 23.43 1.61
N VAL A 82 1.99 24.35 1.23
CA VAL A 82 2.15 25.79 1.54
C VAL A 82 2.14 26.01 3.05
N PHE A 83 1.20 25.39 3.76
CA PHE A 83 1.09 25.52 5.22
C PHE A 83 2.33 24.99 5.95
N MET A 84 2.79 23.80 5.58
CA MET A 84 3.99 23.19 6.19
C MET A 84 5.27 23.96 5.85
N THR A 85 5.36 24.52 4.62
CA THR A 85 6.49 25.38 4.24
C THR A 85 6.48 26.68 5.04
N ALA A 86 5.31 27.29 5.22
CA ALA A 86 5.17 28.52 6.03
C ALA A 86 5.53 28.26 7.51
N LEU A 87 5.04 27.15 8.10
CA LEU A 87 5.42 26.76 9.47
C LEU A 87 6.91 26.44 9.56
N GLY A 88 7.44 25.68 8.63
CA GLY A 88 8.86 25.33 8.60
C GLY A 88 9.76 26.56 8.53
N SER A 89 9.39 27.56 7.74
CA SER A 89 10.16 28.82 7.65
C SER A 89 10.12 29.67 8.93
N LEU A 90 9.10 29.50 9.76
CA LEU A 90 9.00 30.18 11.06
C LEU A 90 9.93 29.57 12.11
N PHE A 91 10.09 28.24 12.11
CA PHE A 91 10.85 27.51 13.12
C PHE A 91 12.28 27.14 12.69
N PHE A 92 12.52 27.05 11.39
CA PHE A 92 13.80 26.65 10.82
C PHE A 92 14.30 27.71 9.83
N HIS A 93 15.59 28.00 9.84
CA HIS A 93 16.23 28.81 8.80
C HIS A 93 16.25 28.01 7.50
N VAL A 94 15.19 28.11 6.70
CA VAL A 94 15.07 27.42 5.42
C VAL A 94 15.93 28.16 4.39
N GLN A 95 17.00 27.53 3.93
CA GLN A 95 17.76 28.03 2.77
C GLN A 95 16.94 27.75 1.50
N TRP A 96 16.34 28.80 0.96
CA TRP A 96 15.64 28.77 -0.33
C TRP A 96 16.68 28.68 -1.44
N GLY A 97 16.74 27.56 -2.18
CA GLY A 97 17.50 27.51 -3.41
C GLY A 97 18.29 26.27 -3.76
N GLY A 98 18.21 25.16 -3.01
CA GLY A 98 19.09 23.99 -3.25
C GLY A 98 18.49 22.80 -4.00
N GLY A 99 17.21 22.76 -4.33
CA GLY A 99 16.57 21.48 -4.69
C GLY A 99 15.74 21.41 -5.98
N GLY A 100 15.63 22.48 -6.75
CA GLY A 100 14.64 22.55 -7.82
C GLY A 100 14.81 21.55 -8.97
N THR A 101 16.02 21.19 -9.33
CA THR A 101 16.29 20.25 -10.45
C THR A 101 16.20 18.79 -10.01
N SER A 102 16.59 18.48 -8.78
CA SER A 102 16.52 17.10 -8.27
C SER A 102 15.09 16.64 -8.00
N GLY A 103 14.20 17.54 -7.56
CA GLY A 103 12.79 17.21 -7.33
C GLY A 103 12.04 16.87 -8.62
N PHE A 104 12.25 17.63 -9.67
CA PHE A 104 11.62 17.39 -10.96
C PHE A 104 12.08 16.06 -11.60
N SER A 105 13.38 15.78 -11.57
CA SER A 105 13.91 14.52 -12.09
C SER A 105 13.41 13.31 -11.29
N GLN A 106 13.22 13.43 -9.97
CA GLN A 106 12.62 12.39 -9.15
C GLN A 106 11.16 12.11 -9.55
N VAL A 107 10.36 13.15 -9.79
CA VAL A 107 8.97 13.00 -10.28
C VAL A 107 8.93 12.34 -11.64
N LEU A 108 9.80 12.73 -12.58
CA LEU A 108 9.89 12.08 -13.89
C LEU A 108 10.26 10.59 -13.75
N ASN A 109 11.25 10.26 -12.91
CA ASN A 109 11.62 8.88 -12.66
C ASN A 109 10.48 8.06 -12.07
N LEU A 110 9.68 8.63 -11.16
CA LEU A 110 8.47 7.98 -10.65
C LEU A 110 7.48 7.69 -11.78
N ILE A 111 7.23 8.66 -12.67
CA ILE A 111 6.31 8.49 -13.81
C ILE A 111 6.80 7.38 -14.76
N TYR A 112 8.09 7.36 -15.08
CA TYR A 112 8.66 6.29 -15.91
C TYR A 112 8.58 4.92 -15.24
N ASN A 113 8.78 4.85 -13.91
CA ASN A 113 8.72 3.62 -13.14
C ASN A 113 7.29 3.11 -12.87
N ILE A 114 6.25 3.87 -13.21
CA ILE A 114 4.85 3.40 -13.13
C ILE A 114 4.57 2.32 -14.15
N ILE A 115 5.20 2.39 -15.33
CA ILE A 115 4.97 1.44 -16.41
C ILE A 115 5.82 0.20 -16.17
N PRO A 116 5.21 -0.97 -15.89
CA PRO A 116 5.97 -2.19 -15.67
C PRO A 116 6.51 -2.74 -16.98
N SER A 117 7.62 -3.48 -16.92
CA SER A 117 8.20 -4.17 -18.07
C SER A 117 7.37 -5.39 -18.51
N ASN A 118 6.62 -5.99 -17.58
CA ASN A 118 5.66 -7.06 -17.84
C ASN A 118 4.53 -7.06 -16.80
N LEU A 119 3.44 -7.78 -17.09
CA LEU A 119 2.24 -7.81 -16.26
C LEU A 119 2.44 -8.53 -14.91
N PHE A 120 3.40 -9.43 -14.81
CA PHE A 120 3.60 -10.27 -13.62
C PHE A 120 4.65 -9.71 -12.65
N GLU A 121 5.58 -8.91 -13.14
CA GLU A 121 6.65 -8.33 -12.35
C GLU A 121 6.15 -7.59 -11.10
N PRO A 122 5.12 -6.74 -11.16
CA PRO A 122 4.61 -6.04 -9.98
C PRO A 122 4.04 -6.97 -8.90
N PHE A 123 3.52 -8.14 -9.30
CA PHE A 123 3.02 -9.13 -8.35
C PHE A 123 4.17 -9.84 -7.62
N VAL A 124 5.29 -10.08 -8.30
CA VAL A 124 6.46 -10.74 -7.73
C VAL A 124 7.27 -9.78 -6.87
N THR A 125 7.45 -8.55 -7.34
CA THR A 125 8.24 -7.53 -6.64
C THR A 125 7.46 -6.78 -5.56
N GLY A 126 6.13 -6.92 -5.54
CA GLY A 126 5.26 -6.15 -4.64
C GLY A 126 5.24 -4.64 -4.94
N ASN A 127 5.60 -4.23 -6.16
CA ASN A 127 5.60 -2.83 -6.55
C ASN A 127 4.16 -2.29 -6.66
N THR A 128 3.68 -1.69 -5.57
CA THR A 128 2.30 -1.22 -5.44
C THR A 128 1.92 -0.20 -6.51
N LEU A 129 2.85 0.68 -6.92
CA LEU A 129 2.56 1.72 -7.90
C LEU A 129 2.28 1.13 -9.28
N GLN A 130 3.11 0.19 -9.73
CA GLN A 130 2.92 -0.55 -10.97
C GLN A 130 1.68 -1.44 -10.92
N LEU A 131 1.40 -2.03 -9.74
CA LEU A 131 0.23 -2.87 -9.51
C LEU A 131 -1.08 -2.06 -9.68
N ILE A 132 -1.13 -0.85 -9.09
CA ILE A 132 -2.25 0.08 -9.25
C ILE A 132 -2.44 0.44 -10.74
N PHE A 133 -1.35 0.73 -11.44
CA PHE A 133 -1.40 1.08 -12.86
C PHE A 133 -1.99 -0.05 -13.71
N ILE A 134 -1.52 -1.30 -13.53
CA ILE A 134 -2.07 -2.47 -14.22
C ILE A 134 -3.54 -2.67 -13.85
N SER A 135 -3.89 -2.54 -12.57
CA SER A 135 -5.27 -2.71 -12.11
C SER A 135 -6.22 -1.73 -12.80
N ILE A 136 -5.77 -0.48 -12.99
CA ILE A 136 -6.55 0.54 -13.68
C ILE A 136 -6.73 0.17 -15.15
N ILE A 137 -5.67 -0.23 -15.85
CA ILE A 137 -5.74 -0.62 -17.27
C ILE A 137 -6.67 -1.81 -17.46
N VAL A 138 -6.50 -2.87 -16.67
CA VAL A 138 -7.34 -4.07 -16.76
C VAL A 138 -8.79 -3.74 -16.38
N GLY A 139 -9.01 -2.94 -15.35
CA GLY A 139 -10.34 -2.50 -14.92
C GLY A 139 -11.06 -1.68 -15.98
N LEU A 140 -10.35 -0.76 -16.66
CA LEU A 140 -10.88 0.00 -17.78
C LEU A 140 -11.24 -0.92 -18.95
N ALA A 141 -10.39 -1.88 -19.30
CA ALA A 141 -10.66 -2.85 -20.35
C ALA A 141 -11.91 -3.69 -20.03
N MET A 142 -12.03 -4.16 -18.79
CA MET A 142 -13.23 -4.90 -18.34
C MET A 142 -14.48 -4.03 -18.38
N LEU A 143 -14.39 -2.76 -18.01
CA LEU A 143 -15.50 -1.82 -18.06
C LEU A 143 -15.97 -1.57 -19.51
N VAL A 144 -15.03 -1.48 -20.47
CA VAL A 144 -15.34 -1.37 -21.90
C VAL A 144 -16.01 -2.63 -22.44
N LEU A 145 -15.55 -3.81 -22.04
CA LEU A 145 -16.12 -5.10 -22.47
C LEU A 145 -17.48 -5.40 -21.80
N SER A 146 -17.75 -4.77 -20.65
CA SER A 146 -19.03 -4.82 -19.93
C SER A 146 -19.63 -6.24 -19.83
N SER A 147 -20.77 -6.47 -20.50
CA SER A 147 -21.51 -7.74 -20.43
C SER A 147 -20.74 -8.97 -20.93
N ARG A 148 -19.73 -8.80 -21.79
CA ARG A 148 -18.93 -9.93 -22.32
C ARG A 148 -18.01 -10.56 -21.26
N VAL A 149 -17.69 -9.82 -20.20
CA VAL A 149 -16.76 -10.27 -19.14
C VAL A 149 -17.43 -10.38 -17.77
N SER A 150 -18.76 -10.50 -17.74
CA SER A 150 -19.53 -10.59 -16.48
C SER A 150 -19.09 -11.76 -15.59
N SER A 151 -18.69 -12.88 -16.16
CA SER A 151 -18.14 -14.04 -15.41
C SER A 151 -16.78 -13.73 -14.80
N VAL A 152 -15.93 -12.99 -15.51
CA VAL A 152 -14.61 -12.56 -14.98
C VAL A 152 -14.80 -11.58 -13.83
N PHE A 153 -15.77 -10.68 -13.93
CA PHE A 153 -16.10 -9.76 -12.84
C PHE A 153 -16.52 -10.50 -11.57
N LYS A 154 -17.39 -11.51 -11.69
CA LYS A 154 -17.78 -12.35 -10.55
C LYS A 154 -16.58 -13.07 -9.91
N LEU A 155 -15.64 -13.56 -10.73
CA LEU A 155 -14.41 -14.17 -10.23
C LEU A 155 -13.55 -13.17 -9.46
N VAL A 156 -13.36 -11.97 -10.00
CA VAL A 156 -12.62 -10.89 -9.32
C VAL A 156 -13.23 -10.58 -7.96
N GLU A 157 -14.56 -10.47 -7.89
CA GLU A 157 -15.30 -10.20 -6.66
C GLU A 157 -15.14 -11.34 -5.64
N GLN A 158 -15.25 -12.59 -6.08
CA GLN A 158 -15.09 -13.77 -5.23
C GLN A 158 -13.66 -13.92 -4.73
N PHE A 159 -12.67 -13.79 -5.59
CA PHE A 159 -11.26 -13.83 -5.19
C PHE A 159 -10.89 -12.66 -4.26
N GLY A 160 -11.45 -11.47 -4.53
CA GLY A 160 -11.31 -10.31 -3.64
C GLY A 160 -11.86 -10.58 -2.25
N ALA A 161 -13.04 -11.18 -2.15
CA ALA A 161 -13.65 -11.56 -0.87
C ALA A 161 -12.81 -12.61 -0.11
N ILE A 162 -12.25 -13.60 -0.82
CA ILE A 162 -11.36 -14.60 -0.22
C ILE A 162 -10.09 -13.92 0.33
N ALA A 163 -9.42 -13.10 -0.49
CA ALA A 163 -8.21 -12.39 -0.08
C ALA A 163 -8.46 -11.47 1.12
N GLN A 164 -9.60 -10.76 1.13
CA GLN A 164 -10.00 -9.90 2.23
C GLN A 164 -10.27 -10.70 3.52
N THR A 165 -10.89 -11.87 3.42
CA THR A 165 -11.13 -12.76 4.57
C THR A 165 -9.81 -13.23 5.17
N ILE A 166 -8.86 -13.66 4.33
CA ILE A 166 -7.52 -14.07 4.77
C ILE A 166 -6.81 -12.90 5.45
N MET A 167 -6.84 -11.72 4.83
CA MET A 167 -6.21 -10.52 5.38
C MET A 167 -6.82 -10.10 6.73
N SER A 168 -8.13 -10.21 6.87
CA SER A 168 -8.82 -9.97 8.14
C SER A 168 -8.37 -10.95 9.23
N GLY A 169 -8.22 -12.23 8.89
CA GLY A 169 -7.66 -13.25 9.78
C GLY A 169 -6.23 -12.90 10.21
N LEU A 170 -5.35 -12.56 9.27
CA LEU A 170 -3.98 -12.15 9.57
C LEU A 170 -3.96 -10.89 10.45
N SER A 171 -4.80 -9.89 10.15
CA SER A 171 -4.89 -8.66 10.93
C SER A 171 -5.33 -8.91 12.38
N SER A 172 -6.14 -9.93 12.64
CA SER A 172 -6.53 -10.32 13.99
C SER A 172 -5.38 -10.88 14.83
N MET A 173 -4.31 -11.36 14.18
CA MET A 173 -3.10 -11.86 14.84
C MET A 173 -2.08 -10.73 15.16
N LEU A 174 -2.22 -9.55 14.54
CA LEU A 174 -1.31 -8.42 14.76
C LEU A 174 -1.14 -8.03 16.24
N PRO A 175 -2.21 -7.95 17.08
CA PRO A 175 -2.04 -7.60 18.48
C PRO A 175 -1.18 -8.59 19.25
N ILE A 176 -1.23 -9.87 18.88
CA ILE A 176 -0.41 -10.93 19.50
C ILE A 176 1.05 -10.75 19.09
N LEU A 177 1.32 -10.48 17.83
CA LEU A 177 2.66 -10.21 17.32
C LEU A 177 3.30 -8.98 17.95
N ILE A 178 2.56 -7.86 18.02
CA ILE A 178 3.02 -6.62 18.68
C ILE A 178 3.27 -6.87 20.17
N PHE A 179 2.58 -7.85 20.77
CA PHE A 179 2.81 -8.22 22.16
C PHE A 179 4.10 -9.03 22.34
N VAL A 180 4.46 -9.81 21.35
CA VAL A 180 5.63 -10.72 21.38
C VAL A 180 6.92 -9.99 20.95
N LEU A 181 6.82 -8.94 20.13
CA LEU A 181 7.90 -8.05 19.71
C LEU A 181 8.20 -6.99 20.78
#